data_ff5cabbbab9afc90edd0d537df02b53c
#
_entry.id   ff5cabbbab9afc90edd0d537df02b53c
#
_cell.length_a   1.000
_cell.length_b   1.000
_cell.length_c   1.000
_cell.angle_alpha   90.00
_cell.angle_beta   90.00
_cell.angle_gamma   90.00
#
_symmetry.space_group_name_H-M   'P 1'
#
loop_
_entity.id
_entity.type
_entity.pdbx_description
1 polymer ?
#
loop_
_entity_poly.entity_id
_entity_poly.type
_entity_poly.pdbx_seq_one_letter_code
_entity_poly.pdbx_strand_id
1 'polypeptide(L)'
;LAGMQRKDLIAKNTEIFSTAGKAIEAVADRNIKVLVVANPANTNCYVCMTHAPSIPRENFAAMTRLDANRARSLLRETASKKLGRDVPLEDVKNVIIWGNHSDTQFPDVNFATVEGKPAREVIGDDAYLDGDFMKTVQLRGKAIIAARGLSSACSAAKAACDMMRDWVHGTKENEFSIMSVCSDGKHYDVPEGLIFSFPVSVKDGKWSIVDGLELDDRSKQFFVKTIGRLWRTGLRGRGASGGEEGCGGVPGEYLTSLSLVCSYSLLSFNKHPL
;
A
#
# COMPACT_ATOMS: atom_id res chain seq x y z
N LEU A 1 -5.62 24.15 -4.98
CA LEU A 1 -6.73 23.45 -4.33
C LEU A 1 -6.74 23.69 -2.80
N ALA A 2 -6.14 24.80 -2.36
CA ALA A 2 -6.23 25.27 -0.98
C ALA A 2 -7.70 25.58 -0.65
N GLY A 3 -8.23 25.01 0.43
CA GLY A 3 -9.59 25.27 0.91
C GLY A 3 -10.66 24.23 0.55
N MET A 4 -10.35 23.22 -0.27
CA MET A 4 -11.32 22.14 -0.55
C MET A 4 -11.40 21.14 0.61
N GLN A 5 -12.61 20.78 0.99
CA GLN A 5 -12.81 19.69 1.95
C GLN A 5 -12.45 18.33 1.32
N ARG A 6 -12.03 17.37 2.17
CA ARG A 6 -11.66 16.02 1.73
C ARG A 6 -12.76 15.35 0.90
N LYS A 7 -14.02 15.60 1.23
CA LYS A 7 -15.19 15.07 0.51
C LYS A 7 -15.24 15.55 -0.94
N ASP A 8 -14.99 16.84 -1.17
CA ASP A 8 -15.03 17.47 -2.50
C ASP A 8 -13.86 16.99 -3.37
N LEU A 9 -12.70 16.78 -2.75
CA LEU A 9 -11.52 16.22 -3.44
C LEU A 9 -11.78 14.78 -3.90
N ILE A 10 -12.41 13.96 -3.07
CA ILE A 10 -12.77 12.58 -3.44
C ILE A 10 -13.79 12.60 -4.58
N ALA A 11 -14.81 13.44 -4.53
CA ALA A 11 -15.82 13.53 -5.58
C ALA A 11 -15.22 13.91 -6.93
N LYS A 12 -14.35 14.93 -6.98
CA LYS A 12 -13.65 15.33 -8.20
C LYS A 12 -12.74 14.25 -8.76
N ASN A 13 -11.99 13.56 -7.90
CA ASN A 13 -11.15 12.45 -8.34
C ASN A 13 -11.98 11.30 -8.88
N THR A 14 -13.12 10.99 -8.25
CA THR A 14 -14.05 9.96 -8.74
C THR A 14 -14.53 10.29 -10.15
N GLU A 15 -14.88 11.52 -10.44
CA GLU A 15 -15.29 11.97 -11.77
C GLU A 15 -14.16 11.79 -12.80
N ILE A 16 -12.95 12.24 -12.48
CA ILE A 16 -11.78 12.10 -13.36
C ILE A 16 -11.50 10.62 -13.67
N PHE A 17 -11.45 9.76 -12.65
CA PHE A 17 -11.09 8.37 -12.84
C PHE A 17 -12.21 7.51 -13.39
N SER A 18 -13.49 7.89 -13.20
CA SER A 18 -14.62 7.28 -13.91
C SER A 18 -14.56 7.59 -15.41
N THR A 19 -14.26 8.84 -15.76
CA THR A 19 -14.08 9.25 -17.17
C THR A 19 -12.90 8.54 -17.82
N ALA A 20 -11.77 8.45 -17.13
CA ALA A 20 -10.60 7.71 -17.60
C ALA A 20 -10.91 6.22 -17.80
N GLY A 21 -11.61 5.58 -16.84
CA GLY A 21 -12.03 4.19 -16.96
C GLY A 21 -12.94 3.95 -18.16
N LYS A 22 -13.94 4.81 -18.37
CA LYS A 22 -14.83 4.74 -19.55
C LYS A 22 -14.08 4.92 -20.87
N ALA A 23 -13.09 5.80 -20.92
CA ALA A 23 -12.26 6.00 -22.10
C ALA A 23 -11.42 4.74 -22.39
N ILE A 24 -10.79 4.15 -21.36
CA ILE A 24 -10.05 2.89 -21.46
C ILE A 24 -10.98 1.77 -21.95
N GLU A 25 -12.17 1.64 -21.39
CA GLU A 25 -13.17 0.66 -21.80
C GLU A 25 -13.52 0.76 -23.28
N ALA A 26 -13.66 1.99 -23.77
CA ALA A 26 -14.12 2.24 -25.13
C ALA A 26 -13.07 1.95 -26.23
N VAL A 27 -11.77 2.20 -25.94
CA VAL A 27 -10.75 2.23 -27.01
C VAL A 27 -9.48 1.45 -26.70
N ALA A 28 -9.25 1.00 -25.46
CA ALA A 28 -8.00 0.35 -25.12
C ALA A 28 -7.99 -1.15 -25.51
N ASP A 29 -6.79 -1.65 -25.83
CA ASP A 29 -6.55 -3.09 -25.93
C ASP A 29 -6.83 -3.78 -24.59
N ARG A 30 -7.38 -4.99 -24.62
CA ARG A 30 -7.76 -5.73 -23.40
C ARG A 30 -6.55 -6.20 -22.57
N ASN A 31 -5.37 -6.18 -23.16
CA ASN A 31 -4.11 -6.49 -22.47
C ASN A 31 -3.39 -5.25 -21.90
N ILE A 32 -4.00 -4.05 -22.03
CA ILE A 32 -3.42 -2.82 -21.48
C ILE A 32 -3.11 -2.98 -19.98
N LYS A 33 -1.98 -2.45 -19.56
CA LYS A 33 -1.64 -2.32 -18.13
C LYS A 33 -1.87 -0.89 -17.68
N VAL A 34 -2.66 -0.73 -16.63
CA VAL A 34 -3.08 0.58 -16.12
C VAL A 34 -2.45 0.82 -14.74
N LEU A 35 -1.54 1.77 -14.67
CA LEU A 35 -0.91 2.18 -13.41
C LEU A 35 -1.44 3.54 -12.95
N VAL A 36 -2.13 3.57 -11.82
CA VAL A 36 -2.67 4.79 -11.22
C VAL A 36 -1.68 5.39 -10.23
N VAL A 37 -1.31 6.67 -10.46
CA VAL A 37 -0.28 7.39 -9.70
C VAL A 37 -0.87 8.58 -8.90
N ALA A 38 -2.12 8.94 -9.12
CA ALA A 38 -2.78 10.07 -8.47
C ALA A 38 -3.47 9.69 -7.15
N ASN A 39 -3.39 10.55 -6.13
CA ASN A 39 -3.97 10.33 -4.81
C ASN A 39 -5.45 10.74 -4.72
N PRO A 40 -6.29 9.96 -3.98
CA PRO A 40 -5.96 8.73 -3.25
C PRO A 40 -5.81 7.52 -4.19
N ALA A 41 -4.59 7.00 -4.34
CA ALA A 41 -4.20 6.10 -5.42
C ALA A 41 -5.03 4.81 -5.47
N ASN A 42 -5.22 4.14 -4.33
CA ASN A 42 -5.99 2.90 -4.25
C ASN A 42 -7.46 3.12 -4.65
N THR A 43 -8.09 4.17 -4.14
CA THR A 43 -9.49 4.52 -4.46
C THR A 43 -9.64 4.89 -5.93
N ASN A 44 -8.74 5.70 -6.46
CA ASN A 44 -8.77 6.11 -7.87
C ASN A 44 -8.57 4.92 -8.81
N CYS A 45 -7.69 3.99 -8.45
CA CYS A 45 -7.50 2.74 -9.19
C CYS A 45 -8.78 1.89 -9.19
N TYR A 46 -9.43 1.74 -8.04
CA TYR A 46 -10.71 1.05 -7.92
C TYR A 46 -11.79 1.66 -8.82
N VAL A 47 -11.93 3.00 -8.77
CA VAL A 47 -12.90 3.72 -9.61
C VAL A 47 -12.59 3.51 -11.10
N CYS A 48 -11.34 3.67 -11.52
CA CYS A 48 -10.94 3.44 -12.91
C CYS A 48 -11.28 2.02 -13.37
N MET A 49 -10.89 1.01 -12.57
CA MET A 49 -11.12 -0.41 -12.84
C MET A 49 -12.62 -0.74 -12.98
N THR A 50 -13.47 -0.20 -12.09
CA THR A 50 -14.91 -0.48 -12.12
C THR A 50 -15.64 0.13 -13.31
N HIS A 51 -15.04 1.14 -13.97
CA HIS A 51 -15.58 1.78 -15.17
C HIS A 51 -14.94 1.24 -16.47
N ALA A 52 -14.10 0.21 -16.38
CA ALA A 52 -13.54 -0.51 -17.52
C ALA A 52 -13.74 -2.03 -17.35
N PRO A 53 -14.98 -2.53 -17.29
CA PRO A 53 -15.29 -3.92 -16.91
C PRO A 53 -14.78 -4.98 -17.88
N SER A 54 -14.49 -4.64 -19.13
CA SER A 54 -13.91 -5.57 -20.12
C SER A 54 -12.40 -5.72 -20.02
N ILE A 55 -11.73 -4.85 -19.26
CA ILE A 55 -10.30 -4.99 -18.99
C ILE A 55 -10.14 -5.89 -17.75
N PRO A 56 -9.29 -6.93 -17.80
CA PRO A 56 -9.03 -7.80 -16.66
C PRO A 56 -8.59 -7.01 -15.42
N ARG A 57 -9.14 -7.35 -14.23
CA ARG A 57 -8.84 -6.64 -12.97
C ARG A 57 -7.35 -6.67 -12.62
N GLU A 58 -6.66 -7.74 -12.99
CA GLU A 58 -5.22 -7.92 -12.83
C GLU A 58 -4.38 -6.94 -13.66
N ASN A 59 -4.98 -6.26 -14.62
CA ASN A 59 -4.32 -5.25 -15.43
C ASN A 59 -4.36 -3.85 -14.81
N PHE A 60 -4.98 -3.69 -13.63
CA PHE A 60 -5.02 -2.43 -12.88
C PHE A 60 -4.14 -2.51 -11.65
N ALA A 61 -3.34 -1.48 -11.43
CA ALA A 61 -2.55 -1.32 -10.22
C ALA A 61 -2.45 0.15 -9.80
N ALA A 62 -2.32 0.39 -8.49
CA ALA A 62 -1.95 1.69 -7.95
C ALA A 62 -0.50 1.67 -7.45
N MET A 63 0.18 2.82 -7.50
CA MET A 63 1.60 2.91 -7.19
C MET A 63 1.85 3.03 -5.69
N THR A 64 2.44 1.99 -5.10
CA THR A 64 3.07 2.00 -3.76
C THR A 64 4.59 1.78 -3.82
N ARG A 65 5.14 1.61 -5.02
CA ARG A 65 6.58 1.44 -5.25
C ARG A 65 7.41 2.63 -4.74
N LEU A 66 6.86 3.85 -4.78
CA LEU A 66 7.56 5.02 -4.24
C LEU A 66 7.79 4.88 -2.73
N ASP A 67 6.80 4.40 -1.99
CA ASP A 67 6.92 4.18 -0.55
C ASP A 67 7.93 3.06 -0.25
N ALA A 68 7.91 1.99 -1.03
CA ALA A 68 8.90 0.91 -0.94
C ALA A 68 10.32 1.41 -1.23
N ASN A 69 10.52 2.24 -2.25
CA ASN A 69 11.82 2.83 -2.56
C ASN A 69 12.32 3.74 -1.42
N ARG A 70 11.42 4.49 -0.77
CA ARG A 70 11.73 5.33 0.40
C ARG A 70 12.11 4.49 1.61
N ALA A 71 11.33 3.45 1.92
CA ALA A 71 11.61 2.54 3.01
C ALA A 71 12.95 1.81 2.81
N ARG A 72 13.20 1.32 1.60
CA ARG A 72 14.45 0.68 1.21
C ARG A 72 15.65 1.62 1.36
N SER A 73 15.51 2.86 0.91
CA SER A 73 16.57 3.87 1.05
C SER A 73 16.86 4.22 2.50
N LEU A 74 15.83 4.38 3.34
CA LEU A 74 15.99 4.66 4.76
C LEU A 74 16.62 3.47 5.49
N LEU A 75 16.22 2.23 5.16
CA LEU A 75 16.81 1.02 5.73
C LEU A 75 18.30 0.90 5.37
N ARG A 76 18.66 1.17 4.09
CA ARG A 76 20.04 1.22 3.62
C ARG A 76 20.86 2.26 4.39
N GLU A 77 20.32 3.47 4.56
CA GLU A 77 21.01 4.51 5.35
C GLU A 77 21.25 4.08 6.79
N THR A 78 20.28 3.48 7.43
CA THR A 78 20.38 2.99 8.80
C THR A 78 21.38 1.86 8.91
N ALA A 79 21.37 0.91 7.98
CA ALA A 79 22.34 -0.17 7.92
C ALA A 79 23.77 0.34 7.70
N SER A 80 23.96 1.31 6.79
CA SER A 80 25.26 1.92 6.54
C SER A 80 25.84 2.58 7.79
N LYS A 81 25.02 3.32 8.53
CA LYS A 81 25.42 3.94 9.80
C LYS A 81 25.78 2.87 10.85
N LYS A 82 24.99 1.82 10.95
CA LYS A 82 25.22 0.74 11.93
C LYS A 82 26.49 -0.04 11.64
N LEU A 83 26.78 -0.29 10.36
CA LEU A 83 27.95 -1.05 9.92
C LEU A 83 29.22 -0.20 9.77
N GLY A 84 29.10 1.13 9.86
CA GLY A 84 30.22 2.05 9.69
C GLY A 84 30.81 2.08 8.26
N ARG A 85 30.03 1.66 7.26
CA ARG A 85 30.42 1.63 5.84
C ARG A 85 29.21 1.80 4.94
N ASP A 86 29.45 2.17 3.69
CA ASP A 86 28.34 2.27 2.73
C ASP A 86 27.82 0.89 2.32
N VAL A 87 26.49 0.73 2.36
CA VAL A 87 25.78 -0.46 1.92
C VAL A 87 25.16 -0.15 0.55
N PRO A 88 25.45 -0.92 -0.50
CA PRO A 88 24.80 -0.75 -1.80
C PRO A 88 23.28 -0.89 -1.70
N LEU A 89 22.54 -0.05 -2.45
CA LEU A 89 21.07 -0.12 -2.39
C LEU A 89 20.54 -1.46 -2.92
N GLU A 90 21.22 -2.05 -3.89
CA GLU A 90 20.90 -3.37 -4.47
C GLU A 90 21.00 -4.52 -3.47
N ASP A 91 21.74 -4.36 -2.40
CA ASP A 91 21.91 -5.35 -1.34
C ASP A 91 20.84 -5.24 -0.24
N VAL A 92 19.98 -4.23 -0.31
CA VAL A 92 18.77 -4.13 0.52
C VAL A 92 17.59 -4.61 -0.28
N LYS A 93 16.97 -5.73 0.13
CA LYS A 93 15.90 -6.41 -0.62
C LYS A 93 14.67 -6.64 0.24
N ASN A 94 13.56 -6.91 -0.42
CA ASN A 94 12.34 -7.44 0.17
C ASN A 94 11.72 -6.59 1.29
N VAL A 95 11.88 -5.26 1.21
CA VAL A 95 11.12 -4.32 2.03
C VAL A 95 9.69 -4.24 1.49
N ILE A 96 8.70 -4.47 2.35
CA ILE A 96 7.29 -4.52 1.96
C ILE A 96 6.56 -3.25 2.38
N ILE A 97 5.63 -2.81 1.55
CA ILE A 97 4.60 -1.84 1.93
C ILE A 97 3.26 -2.54 1.78
N TRP A 98 2.59 -2.74 2.89
CA TRP A 98 1.26 -3.31 2.90
C TRP A 98 0.18 -2.22 2.90
N GLY A 99 -0.91 -2.49 2.21
CA GLY A 99 -2.15 -1.76 2.37
C GLY A 99 -2.34 -0.54 1.48
N ASN A 100 -2.48 0.61 2.08
CA ASN A 100 -2.97 1.83 1.46
C ASN A 100 -1.85 2.85 1.29
N HIS A 101 -1.73 3.47 0.12
CA HIS A 101 -0.83 4.63 -0.08
C HIS A 101 -1.30 5.85 0.73
N SER A 102 -1.05 5.83 2.03
CA SER A 102 -1.39 6.90 3.00
C SER A 102 -0.56 6.76 4.28
N ASP A 103 -0.88 7.59 5.29
CA ASP A 103 -0.32 7.50 6.65
C ASP A 103 -0.75 6.24 7.44
N THR A 104 -1.57 5.36 6.85
CA THR A 104 -1.92 4.05 7.39
C THR A 104 -1.25 2.89 6.68
N GLN A 105 -0.38 3.14 5.68
CA GLN A 105 0.45 2.11 5.10
C GLN A 105 1.31 1.43 6.17
N PHE A 106 1.58 0.16 5.99
CA PHE A 106 2.45 -0.57 6.89
C PHE A 106 3.77 -0.91 6.17
N PRO A 107 4.84 -0.12 6.39
CA PRO A 107 6.19 -0.47 5.99
C PRO A 107 6.70 -1.62 6.87
N ASP A 108 6.96 -2.76 6.25
CA ASP A 108 7.35 -3.99 6.92
C ASP A 108 8.77 -4.39 6.50
N VAL A 109 9.62 -4.60 7.48
CA VAL A 109 11.01 -5.05 7.32
C VAL A 109 11.26 -6.45 7.83
N ASN A 110 10.23 -7.18 8.27
CA ASN A 110 10.38 -8.53 8.83
C ASN A 110 11.01 -9.51 7.82
N PHE A 111 10.71 -9.31 6.54
CA PHE A 111 11.20 -10.13 5.43
C PHE A 111 12.35 -9.47 4.66
N ALA A 112 12.72 -8.25 5.08
CA ALA A 112 13.80 -7.52 4.42
C ALA A 112 15.17 -8.10 4.74
N THR A 113 16.06 -8.03 3.76
CA THR A 113 17.45 -8.42 3.94
C THR A 113 18.40 -7.26 3.60
N VAL A 114 19.54 -7.24 4.28
CA VAL A 114 20.68 -6.36 4.02
C VAL A 114 21.89 -7.26 3.81
N GLU A 115 22.46 -7.23 2.60
CA GLU A 115 23.58 -8.11 2.23
C GLU A 115 23.31 -9.59 2.51
N GLY A 116 22.05 -10.02 2.24
CA GLY A 116 21.60 -11.41 2.43
C GLY A 116 21.29 -11.79 3.88
N LYS A 117 21.49 -10.91 4.86
CA LYS A 117 21.14 -11.16 6.28
C LYS A 117 19.81 -10.50 6.62
N PRO A 118 19.02 -11.06 7.56
CA PRO A 118 17.79 -10.42 8.04
C PRO A 118 18.04 -8.97 8.49
N ALA A 119 17.24 -8.03 8.00
CA ALA A 119 17.44 -6.61 8.28
C ALA A 119 17.35 -6.30 9.79
N ARG A 120 16.47 -6.99 10.53
CA ARG A 120 16.34 -6.83 11.98
C ARG A 120 17.62 -7.21 12.73
N GLU A 121 18.29 -8.28 12.32
CA GLU A 121 19.58 -8.68 12.91
C GLU A 121 20.67 -7.66 12.62
N VAL A 122 20.75 -7.14 11.39
CA VAL A 122 21.77 -6.15 10.99
C VAL A 122 21.58 -4.83 11.72
N ILE A 123 20.34 -4.37 11.88
CA ILE A 123 20.03 -3.10 12.56
C ILE A 123 20.12 -3.28 14.08
N GLY A 124 19.58 -4.36 14.64
CA GLY A 124 19.63 -4.67 16.07
C GLY A 124 18.91 -3.63 16.94
N ASP A 125 17.87 -2.97 16.39
CA ASP A 125 17.03 -2.00 17.09
C ASP A 125 15.57 -2.13 16.61
N ASP A 126 14.86 -3.06 17.19
CA ASP A 126 13.46 -3.32 16.85
C ASP A 126 12.56 -2.15 17.24
N ALA A 127 12.86 -1.44 18.31
CA ALA A 127 12.08 -0.27 18.73
C ALA A 127 12.12 0.84 17.67
N TYR A 128 13.27 1.09 17.07
CA TYR A 128 13.43 2.01 15.95
C TYR A 128 12.68 1.52 14.70
N LEU A 129 12.90 0.26 14.30
CA LEU A 129 12.29 -0.30 13.09
C LEU A 129 10.77 -0.28 13.16
N ASP A 130 10.25 -0.56 14.32
CA ASP A 130 8.82 -0.63 14.58
C ASP A 130 8.18 0.70 14.97
N GLY A 131 8.97 1.73 15.19
CA GLY A 131 8.53 3.06 15.60
C GLY A 131 8.86 4.14 14.58
N ASP A 132 10.03 4.76 14.75
CA ASP A 132 10.41 5.96 13.98
C ASP A 132 10.69 5.67 12.52
N PHE A 133 11.22 4.50 12.19
CA PHE A 133 11.38 4.05 10.80
C PHE A 133 10.02 4.05 10.07
N MET A 134 9.03 3.36 10.63
CA MET A 134 7.69 3.32 10.03
C MET A 134 7.07 4.71 9.88
N LYS A 135 7.11 5.51 10.94
CA LYS A 135 6.57 6.89 10.91
C LYS A 135 7.26 7.75 9.86
N THR A 136 8.57 7.63 9.74
CA THR A 136 9.37 8.37 8.75
C THR A 136 8.92 8.02 7.33
N VAL A 137 8.74 6.75 7.03
CA VAL A 137 8.25 6.30 5.72
C VAL A 137 6.82 6.80 5.47
N GLN A 138 5.91 6.60 6.43
CA GLN A 138 4.50 7.02 6.33
C GLN A 138 4.34 8.52 6.09
N LEU A 139 5.19 9.34 6.72
CA LEU A 139 5.10 10.79 6.67
C LEU A 139 6.03 11.44 5.64
N ARG A 140 6.84 10.65 4.92
CA ARG A 140 7.85 11.17 3.98
C ARG A 140 7.27 12.11 2.92
N GLY A 141 6.09 11.79 2.40
CA GLY A 141 5.40 12.64 1.42
C GLY A 141 5.08 14.03 1.98
N LYS A 142 4.57 14.10 3.20
CA LYS A 142 4.28 15.37 3.90
C LYS A 142 5.55 16.17 4.16
N ALA A 143 6.62 15.51 4.60
CA ALA A 143 7.92 16.14 4.84
C ALA A 143 8.51 16.77 3.56
N ILE A 144 8.39 16.09 2.42
CA ILE A 144 8.85 16.62 1.13
C ILE A 144 8.04 17.86 0.72
N ILE A 145 6.71 17.82 0.86
CA ILE A 145 5.85 18.97 0.56
C ILE A 145 6.19 20.15 1.47
N ALA A 146 6.40 19.91 2.76
CA ALA A 146 6.79 20.96 3.71
C ALA A 146 8.14 21.60 3.33
N ALA A 147 9.11 20.81 2.88
CA ALA A 147 10.44 21.29 2.53
C ALA A 147 10.51 21.99 1.15
N ARG A 148 9.68 21.59 0.17
CA ARG A 148 9.77 22.05 -1.22
C ARG A 148 8.60 22.89 -1.69
N GLY A 149 7.49 22.94 -0.93
CA GLY A 149 6.21 23.53 -1.39
C GLY A 149 5.48 22.71 -2.46
N LEU A 150 6.09 21.65 -2.98
CA LEU A 150 5.57 20.79 -4.05
C LEU A 150 5.75 19.30 -3.69
N SER A 151 4.88 18.46 -4.22
CA SER A 151 5.01 17.01 -4.09
C SER A 151 6.20 16.45 -4.88
N SER A 152 6.58 15.21 -4.60
CA SER A 152 7.62 14.50 -5.35
C SER A 152 7.20 14.35 -6.81
N ALA A 153 8.12 14.63 -7.73
CA ALA A 153 7.93 14.44 -9.16
C ALA A 153 8.88 13.36 -9.72
N CYS A 154 10.20 13.63 -9.76
CA CYS A 154 11.18 12.72 -10.35
C CYS A 154 11.24 11.35 -9.64
N SER A 155 11.16 11.33 -8.30
CA SER A 155 11.14 10.06 -7.55
C SER A 155 9.85 9.27 -7.77
N ALA A 156 8.71 9.95 -7.99
CA ALA A 156 7.46 9.29 -8.34
C ALA A 156 7.52 8.73 -9.76
N ALA A 157 8.04 9.49 -10.73
CA ALA A 157 8.25 9.04 -12.10
C ALA A 157 9.19 7.82 -12.14
N LYS A 158 10.34 7.88 -11.44
CA LYS A 158 11.23 6.72 -11.33
C LYS A 158 10.53 5.50 -10.75
N ALA A 159 9.77 5.65 -9.67
CA ALA A 159 9.04 4.54 -9.04
C ALA A 159 8.00 3.94 -9.99
N ALA A 160 7.30 4.75 -10.78
CA ALA A 160 6.36 4.29 -11.80
C ALA A 160 7.09 3.50 -12.89
N CYS A 161 8.21 4.02 -13.40
CA CYS A 161 9.04 3.30 -14.39
C CYS A 161 9.58 1.98 -13.83
N ASP A 162 10.08 1.96 -12.60
CA ASP A 162 10.58 0.75 -11.94
C ASP A 162 9.47 -0.29 -11.80
N MET A 163 8.28 0.12 -11.37
CA MET A 163 7.14 -0.76 -11.21
C MET A 163 6.67 -1.33 -12.56
N MET A 164 6.56 -0.49 -13.60
CA MET A 164 6.19 -0.94 -14.94
C MET A 164 7.23 -1.86 -15.55
N ARG A 165 8.52 -1.57 -15.35
CA ARG A 165 9.60 -2.47 -15.78
C ARG A 165 9.45 -3.85 -15.16
N ASP A 166 9.27 -3.92 -13.85
CA ASP A 166 9.10 -5.20 -13.15
C ASP A 166 7.81 -5.90 -13.62
N TRP A 167 6.74 -5.15 -13.89
CA TRP A 167 5.48 -5.71 -14.39
C TRP A 167 5.58 -6.30 -15.81
N VAL A 168 6.38 -5.69 -16.67
CA VAL A 168 6.54 -6.14 -18.06
C VAL A 168 7.61 -7.22 -18.19
N HIS A 169 8.74 -7.04 -17.52
CA HIS A 169 9.93 -7.91 -17.72
C HIS A 169 10.08 -8.99 -16.65
N GLY A 170 9.30 -8.93 -15.58
CA GLY A 170 9.37 -9.89 -14.47
C GLY A 170 10.26 -9.42 -13.34
N THR A 171 10.07 -10.05 -12.17
CA THR A 171 10.93 -9.92 -10.99
C THR A 171 12.05 -10.96 -11.03
N LYS A 172 13.16 -10.68 -10.34
CA LYS A 172 14.23 -11.67 -10.17
C LYS A 172 13.77 -12.78 -9.23
N GLU A 173 14.42 -13.92 -9.33
CA GLU A 173 14.19 -15.02 -8.41
C GLU A 173 14.47 -14.59 -6.96
N ASN A 174 13.58 -14.97 -6.04
CA ASN A 174 13.62 -14.58 -4.62
C ASN A 174 13.54 -13.07 -4.34
N GLU A 175 13.17 -12.27 -5.34
CA GLU A 175 12.83 -10.86 -5.18
C GLU A 175 11.38 -10.61 -5.59
N PHE A 176 10.75 -9.63 -4.96
CA PHE A 176 9.39 -9.22 -5.31
C PHE A 176 9.29 -7.71 -5.53
N SER A 177 8.31 -7.33 -6.30
CA SER A 177 7.90 -5.94 -6.50
C SER A 177 6.79 -5.59 -5.52
N ILE A 178 6.60 -4.31 -5.25
CA ILE A 178 5.50 -3.82 -4.40
C ILE A 178 4.48 -3.13 -5.30
N MET A 179 3.26 -3.68 -5.33
CA MET A 179 2.17 -3.20 -6.17
C MET A 179 0.86 -3.19 -5.40
N SER A 180 0.06 -2.12 -5.55
CA SER A 180 -1.33 -2.15 -5.07
C SER A 180 -2.21 -2.75 -6.16
N VAL A 181 -2.67 -3.96 -5.95
CA VAL A 181 -3.46 -4.75 -6.89
C VAL A 181 -4.82 -5.12 -6.30
N CYS A 182 -5.74 -5.55 -7.16
CA CYS A 182 -7.06 -6.01 -6.73
C CYS A 182 -6.93 -7.33 -5.97
N SER A 183 -7.34 -7.34 -4.70
CA SER A 183 -7.36 -8.55 -3.89
C SER A 183 -8.36 -9.56 -4.44
N ASP A 184 -7.99 -10.83 -4.45
CA ASP A 184 -8.83 -11.97 -4.78
C ASP A 184 -9.54 -12.60 -3.55
N GLY A 185 -9.33 -12.03 -2.37
CA GLY A 185 -9.89 -12.49 -1.11
C GLY A 185 -9.22 -13.74 -0.51
N LYS A 186 -8.14 -14.26 -1.12
CA LYS A 186 -7.50 -15.52 -0.71
C LYS A 186 -6.21 -15.32 0.07
N HIS A 187 -5.63 -14.12 0.00
CA HIS A 187 -4.32 -13.84 0.58
C HIS A 187 -4.45 -12.89 1.76
N TYR A 188 -3.84 -13.26 2.89
CA TYR A 188 -3.68 -12.41 4.09
C TYR A 188 -4.99 -11.84 4.64
N ASP A 189 -6.11 -12.55 4.49
CA ASP A 189 -7.44 -12.11 4.93
C ASP A 189 -7.86 -10.74 4.39
N VAL A 190 -7.27 -10.29 3.27
CA VAL A 190 -7.67 -9.03 2.64
C VAL A 190 -8.93 -9.25 1.82
N PRO A 191 -10.04 -8.54 2.11
CA PRO A 191 -11.30 -8.72 1.39
C PRO A 191 -11.17 -8.61 -0.13
N GLU A 192 -11.90 -9.45 -0.85
CA GLU A 192 -11.96 -9.43 -2.31
C GLU A 192 -12.37 -8.04 -2.84
N GLY A 193 -11.74 -7.65 -3.93
CA GLY A 193 -12.06 -6.41 -4.65
C GLY A 193 -11.39 -5.15 -4.09
N LEU A 194 -10.69 -5.20 -2.96
CA LEU A 194 -9.90 -4.08 -2.48
C LEU A 194 -8.62 -3.92 -3.32
N ILE A 195 -8.31 -2.69 -3.71
CA ILE A 195 -6.98 -2.35 -4.23
C ILE A 195 -6.05 -2.20 -3.03
N PHE A 196 -5.20 -3.18 -2.80
CA PHE A 196 -4.35 -3.30 -1.62
C PHE A 196 -2.90 -3.55 -2.03
N SER A 197 -1.95 -2.96 -1.33
CA SER A 197 -0.52 -3.13 -1.59
C SER A 197 -0.02 -4.45 -1.04
N PHE A 198 0.56 -5.25 -1.94
CA PHE A 198 1.14 -6.55 -1.65
C PHE A 198 2.57 -6.65 -2.22
N PRO A 199 3.41 -7.54 -1.66
CA PRO A 199 4.54 -8.07 -2.39
C PRO A 199 4.03 -8.98 -3.51
N VAL A 200 4.53 -8.79 -4.73
CA VAL A 200 4.16 -9.59 -5.87
C VAL A 200 5.38 -10.11 -6.60
N SER A 201 5.36 -11.35 -7.04
CA SER A 201 6.26 -11.87 -8.05
C SER A 201 5.65 -11.66 -9.43
N VAL A 202 6.47 -11.41 -10.42
CA VAL A 202 6.00 -11.20 -11.81
C VAL A 202 6.75 -12.12 -12.73
N LYS A 203 5.99 -12.86 -13.57
CA LYS A 203 6.51 -13.72 -14.61
C LYS A 203 5.66 -13.54 -15.86
N ASP A 204 6.29 -13.39 -17.03
CA ASP A 204 5.62 -13.24 -18.32
C ASP A 204 4.53 -12.14 -18.34
N GLY A 205 4.82 -11.02 -17.64
CA GLY A 205 3.91 -9.87 -17.55
C GLY A 205 2.68 -10.08 -16.64
N LYS A 206 2.61 -11.21 -15.93
CA LYS A 206 1.57 -11.54 -14.96
C LYS A 206 2.14 -11.50 -13.55
N TRP A 207 1.46 -10.81 -12.65
CA TRP A 207 1.81 -10.79 -11.24
C TRP A 207 1.06 -11.88 -10.47
N SER A 208 1.67 -12.34 -9.40
CA SER A 208 1.06 -13.19 -8.39
C SER A 208 1.42 -12.65 -7.02
N ILE A 209 0.48 -12.60 -6.08
CA ILE A 209 0.76 -12.20 -4.70
C ILE A 209 1.71 -13.25 -4.12
N VAL A 210 2.78 -12.77 -3.47
CA VAL A 210 3.69 -13.66 -2.73
C VAL A 210 2.95 -14.18 -1.51
N ASP A 211 2.82 -15.49 -1.41
CA ASP A 211 2.12 -16.17 -0.33
C ASP A 211 3.09 -16.70 0.74
N GLY A 212 2.54 -17.16 1.88
CA GLY A 212 3.30 -17.83 2.93
C GLY A 212 4.17 -16.91 3.81
N LEU A 213 3.99 -15.59 3.74
CA LEU A 213 4.64 -14.66 4.66
C LEU A 213 3.86 -14.64 5.98
N GLU A 214 4.44 -15.18 7.03
CA GLU A 214 3.81 -15.22 8.35
C GLU A 214 3.81 -13.84 9.01
N LEU A 215 2.61 -13.30 9.26
CA LEU A 215 2.43 -12.03 9.94
C LEU A 215 2.28 -12.27 11.45
N ASP A 216 3.13 -11.64 12.24
CA ASP A 216 2.99 -11.61 13.69
C ASP A 216 1.74 -10.82 14.14
N ASP A 217 1.37 -10.94 15.40
CA ASP A 217 0.16 -10.29 15.93
C ASP A 217 0.19 -8.76 15.83
N ARG A 218 1.37 -8.19 15.83
CA ARG A 218 1.58 -6.76 15.66
C ARG A 218 1.35 -6.34 14.20
N SER A 219 1.91 -7.06 13.24
CA SER A 219 1.66 -6.86 11.82
C SER A 219 0.17 -6.96 11.50
N LYS A 220 -0.55 -7.92 12.09
CA LYS A 220 -2.00 -8.08 11.97
C LYS A 220 -2.77 -6.83 12.42
N GLN A 221 -2.32 -6.14 13.49
CA GLN A 221 -2.96 -4.90 13.94
C GLN A 221 -2.85 -3.77 12.90
N PHE A 222 -1.70 -3.64 12.23
CA PHE A 222 -1.54 -2.69 11.14
C PHE A 222 -2.40 -3.06 9.93
N PHE A 223 -2.53 -4.35 9.62
CA PHE A 223 -3.43 -4.85 8.58
C PHE A 223 -4.87 -4.42 8.82
N VAL A 224 -5.42 -4.68 9.99
CA VAL A 224 -6.78 -4.27 10.37
C VAL A 224 -6.98 -2.77 10.18
N LYS A 225 -6.01 -1.95 10.59
CA LYS A 225 -6.07 -0.49 10.45
C LYS A 225 -6.10 -0.05 8.99
N THR A 226 -5.24 -0.59 8.15
CA THR A 226 -5.15 -0.20 6.73
C THR A 226 -6.33 -0.75 5.91
N ILE A 227 -6.80 -1.97 6.16
CA ILE A 227 -8.01 -2.55 5.57
C ILE A 227 -9.22 -1.70 5.93
N GLY A 228 -9.41 -1.39 7.22
CA GLY A 228 -10.54 -0.57 7.69
C GLY A 228 -10.55 0.84 7.08
N ARG A 229 -9.38 1.41 6.77
CA ARG A 229 -9.30 2.67 6.05
C ARG A 229 -9.73 2.56 4.58
N LEU A 230 -9.24 1.54 3.89
CA LEU A 230 -9.58 1.30 2.48
C LEU A 230 -11.08 1.00 2.32
N TRP A 231 -11.63 0.17 3.19
CA TRP A 231 -13.04 -0.15 3.19
C TRP A 231 -13.91 1.11 3.29
N ARG A 232 -13.58 2.03 4.20
CA ARG A 232 -14.31 3.30 4.37
C ARG A 232 -14.16 4.25 3.19
N THR A 233 -13.07 4.19 2.43
CA THR A 233 -12.83 5.09 1.30
C THR A 233 -13.22 4.49 -0.05
N GLY A 234 -13.11 3.18 -0.24
CA GLY A 234 -13.34 2.50 -1.51
C GLY A 234 -14.80 2.12 -1.77
N LEU A 235 -15.57 1.80 -0.74
CA LEU A 235 -16.96 1.34 -0.90
C LEU A 235 -18.00 2.47 -0.90
N ARG A 236 -17.67 3.66 -0.45
CA ARG A 236 -18.56 4.81 -0.57
C ARG A 236 -18.77 5.29 -2.02
N GLY A 237 -17.98 4.82 -2.97
CA GLY A 237 -18.19 5.08 -4.40
C GLY A 237 -19.38 4.35 -5.03
N ARG A 238 -19.91 3.30 -4.39
CA ARG A 238 -21.10 2.59 -4.89
C ARG A 238 -22.44 3.23 -4.52
N GLY A 239 -22.46 4.21 -3.61
CA GLY A 239 -23.68 4.79 -3.05
C GLY A 239 -24.10 6.13 -3.63
N ALA A 240 -23.39 6.68 -4.63
CA ALA A 240 -23.70 8.01 -5.13
C ALA A 240 -24.72 8.05 -6.30
N SER A 241 -25.26 6.89 -6.71
CA SER A 241 -26.27 6.84 -7.80
C SER A 241 -27.35 5.77 -7.60
N GLY A 242 -27.85 5.58 -6.38
CA GLY A 242 -28.99 4.70 -6.14
C GLY A 242 -29.33 4.57 -4.66
N GLY A 243 -30.54 5.00 -4.30
CA GLY A 243 -31.35 4.71 -3.14
C GLY A 243 -30.68 4.39 -1.81
N GLU A 244 -31.15 5.06 -0.80
CA GLU A 244 -30.97 4.70 0.60
C GLU A 244 -31.34 3.24 0.84
N GLU A 245 -30.35 2.34 0.87
CA GLU A 245 -30.46 1.05 1.57
C GLU A 245 -29.06 0.50 1.87
N GLY A 246 -28.76 0.35 3.16
CA GLY A 246 -27.71 -0.50 3.69
C GLY A 246 -26.32 0.14 3.79
N CYS A 247 -26.03 0.73 4.93
CA CYS A 247 -24.67 0.81 5.45
C CYS A 247 -24.10 -0.63 5.52
N GLY A 248 -23.43 -1.07 4.45
CA GLY A 248 -22.58 -2.25 4.50
C GLY A 248 -21.44 -1.97 5.47
N GLY A 249 -21.62 -2.30 6.74
CA GLY A 249 -20.56 -2.33 7.73
C GLY A 249 -19.46 -3.28 7.27
N VAL A 250 -18.27 -3.10 7.80
CA VAL A 250 -17.21 -4.12 7.77
C VAL A 250 -17.87 -5.44 8.15
N PRO A 251 -17.70 -6.54 7.36
CA PRO A 251 -18.34 -7.81 7.70
C PRO A 251 -18.17 -8.13 9.19
N GLY A 252 -19.22 -8.66 9.84
CA GLY A 252 -19.28 -8.83 11.29
C GLY A 252 -18.09 -9.60 11.87
N GLU A 253 -17.48 -10.47 11.09
CA GLU A 253 -16.25 -11.20 11.43
C GLU A 253 -15.04 -10.29 11.66
N TYR A 254 -14.93 -9.18 10.92
CA TYR A 254 -13.88 -8.17 11.12
C TYR A 254 -14.16 -7.23 12.29
N LEU A 255 -15.45 -7.00 12.61
CA LEU A 255 -15.85 -6.22 13.79
C LEU A 255 -15.64 -6.99 15.08
N THR A 256 -15.81 -8.30 15.08
CA THR A 256 -15.51 -9.15 16.25
C THR A 256 -14.01 -9.22 16.53
N SER A 257 -13.16 -9.29 15.50
CA SER A 257 -11.71 -9.19 15.68
C SER A 257 -11.27 -7.79 16.13
N LEU A 258 -11.90 -6.72 15.63
CA LEU A 258 -11.66 -5.34 16.07
C LEU A 258 -12.12 -5.12 17.53
N SER A 259 -13.24 -5.70 17.96
CA SER A 259 -13.71 -5.58 19.33
C SER A 259 -12.84 -6.37 20.31
N LEU A 260 -12.30 -7.52 19.92
CA LEU A 260 -11.38 -8.28 20.74
C LEU A 260 -10.05 -7.53 20.93
N VAL A 261 -9.49 -6.95 19.87
CA VAL A 261 -8.24 -6.18 19.94
C VAL A 261 -8.41 -4.90 20.75
N CYS A 262 -9.55 -4.20 20.63
CA CYS A 262 -9.86 -3.04 21.48
C CYS A 262 -10.09 -3.43 22.96
N SER A 263 -10.70 -4.58 23.22
CA SER A 263 -10.92 -5.04 24.60
C SER A 263 -9.63 -5.41 25.32
N TYR A 264 -8.67 -6.00 24.62
CA TYR A 264 -7.36 -6.30 25.21
C TYR A 264 -6.50 -5.05 25.46
N SER A 265 -6.62 -4.02 24.63
CA SER A 265 -5.90 -2.74 24.85
C SER A 265 -6.46 -1.92 26.04
N LEU A 266 -7.75 -2.05 26.33
CA LEU A 266 -8.39 -1.38 27.48
C LEU A 266 -8.15 -2.10 28.80
N LEU A 267 -7.90 -3.40 28.79
CA LEU A 267 -7.62 -4.16 30.02
C LEU A 267 -6.17 -4.01 30.54
N SER A 268 -5.24 -3.55 29.71
CA SER A 268 -3.85 -3.31 30.15
C SER A 268 -3.58 -1.92 30.72
N PHE A 269 -4.52 -0.98 30.64
CA PHE A 269 -4.37 0.39 31.19
C PHE A 269 -4.95 0.61 32.58
N ASN A 270 -5.59 -0.39 33.20
CA ASN A 270 -6.25 -0.23 34.50
C ASN A 270 -5.61 -1.04 35.64
N LYS A 271 -4.29 -1.11 35.70
CA LYS A 271 -3.59 -1.64 36.90
C LYS A 271 -2.33 -0.83 37.19
N HIS A 272 -2.52 0.34 37.82
CA HIS A 272 -1.66 0.82 38.91
C HIS A 272 -2.46 1.81 39.74
N PRO A 273 -2.74 1.54 41.02
CA PRO A 273 -3.14 2.52 41.97
C PRO A 273 -1.89 3.14 42.62
N LEU A 274 -1.89 4.45 42.76
CA LEU A 274 -1.13 5.31 43.69
C LEU A 274 0.37 5.06 43.82
#